data_4825a25f6612425ba41b79017199b401
#
_entry.id   4825a25f6612425ba41b79017199b401
#
_cell.length_a   1.000
_cell.length_b   1.000
_cell.length_c   1.000
_cell.angle_alpha   90.00
_cell.angle_beta   90.00
_cell.angle_gamma   90.00
#
_symmetry.space_group_name_H-M   'P 1'
#
loop_
_entity.id
_entity.type
_entity.pdbx_description
1 polymer ?
#
loop_
_entity_poly.entity_id
_entity_poly.type
_entity_poly.pdbx_seq_one_letter_code
_entity_poly.pdbx_strand_id
1 'polypeptide(L)'
;MAKDPLALVWVDLETTGIDDRTSDILEIATIITDKDLELIAEGPDLVIHQPDEILETMDPWCIKQHGVSGLTEACSRSKVSLKEAEDLTLAFVRRHCLRGKAPLCGNSIGFDRRFLMHHMPKLNAYLNYRNVDVSSVKELVRRWFPAVLTNATEKESTHRALDDIRESLEELRLYRRTVFGEAK
;
A
#
# COMPACT_ATOMS: atom_id res chain seq x y z
N MET A 1 -15.68 10.89 -15.33
CA MET A 1 -14.42 11.60 -15.65
C MET A 1 -13.57 10.73 -16.57
N ALA A 2 -12.76 11.32 -17.44
CA ALA A 2 -11.78 10.58 -18.22
C ALA A 2 -10.72 10.01 -17.28
N LYS A 3 -10.28 8.77 -17.54
CA LYS A 3 -9.23 8.12 -16.75
C LYS A 3 -7.87 8.69 -17.13
N ASP A 4 -7.05 9.04 -16.12
CA ASP A 4 -5.69 9.51 -16.37
C ASP A 4 -4.78 8.33 -16.77
N PRO A 5 -4.14 8.36 -17.95
CA PRO A 5 -3.20 7.31 -18.37
C PRO A 5 -1.91 7.27 -17.56
N LEU A 6 -1.61 8.33 -16.79
CA LEU A 6 -0.43 8.47 -15.93
C LEU A 6 -0.76 8.34 -14.43
N ALA A 7 -1.99 7.95 -14.10
CA ALA A 7 -2.37 7.73 -12.71
C ALA A 7 -1.49 6.70 -12.02
N LEU A 8 -1.29 6.87 -10.72
CA LEU A 8 -0.54 6.01 -9.82
C LEU A 8 -1.50 5.34 -8.85
N VAL A 9 -1.38 4.03 -8.64
CA VAL A 9 -2.19 3.26 -7.68
C VAL A 9 -1.33 2.93 -6.47
N TRP A 10 -1.62 3.57 -5.36
CA TRP A 10 -1.00 3.34 -4.07
C TRP A 10 -1.76 2.27 -3.33
N VAL A 11 -1.04 1.26 -2.86
CA VAL A 11 -1.60 0.16 -2.06
C VAL A 11 -0.66 -0.09 -0.90
N ASP A 12 -1.23 -0.44 0.23
CA ASP A 12 -0.53 -1.00 1.37
C ASP A 12 -1.35 -2.16 1.93
N LEU A 13 -0.65 -3.18 2.43
CA LEU A 13 -1.23 -4.39 3.00
C LEU A 13 -0.71 -4.61 4.41
N GLU A 14 -1.63 -4.92 5.33
CA GLU A 14 -1.26 -5.56 6.59
C GLU A 14 -1.45 -7.07 6.47
N THR A 15 -0.51 -7.84 7.03
CA THR A 15 -0.46 -9.30 6.83
C THR A 15 -0.16 -10.04 8.13
N THR A 16 -0.43 -11.35 8.16
CA THR A 16 -0.14 -12.23 9.31
C THR A 16 1.35 -12.58 9.46
N GLY A 17 2.17 -12.25 8.46
CA GLY A 17 3.60 -12.52 8.41
C GLY A 17 4.21 -12.11 7.08
N ILE A 18 5.48 -12.45 6.85
CA ILE A 18 6.27 -11.96 5.71
C ILE A 18 6.31 -12.88 4.49
N ASP A 19 5.89 -14.12 4.62
CA ASP A 19 5.90 -15.11 3.54
C ASP A 19 4.54 -15.12 2.82
N ASP A 20 4.51 -14.61 1.60
CA ASP A 20 3.31 -14.49 0.78
C ASP A 20 2.63 -15.83 0.39
N ARG A 21 3.25 -16.98 0.72
CA ARG A 21 2.69 -18.32 0.48
C ARG A 21 2.01 -18.92 1.69
N THR A 22 2.40 -18.50 2.88
CA THR A 22 1.93 -19.06 4.15
C THR A 22 1.24 -18.05 5.03
N SER A 23 1.31 -16.76 4.68
CA SER A 23 0.67 -15.67 5.42
C SER A 23 -0.54 -15.12 4.69
N ASP A 24 -1.51 -14.62 5.44
CA ASP A 24 -2.76 -14.06 4.95
C ASP A 24 -2.76 -12.53 4.97
N ILE A 25 -3.62 -11.92 4.16
CA ILE A 25 -3.86 -10.47 4.16
C ILE A 25 -4.92 -10.14 5.22
N LEU A 26 -4.62 -9.16 6.07
CA LEU A 26 -5.49 -8.66 7.13
C LEU A 26 -6.22 -7.36 6.74
N GLU A 27 -5.53 -6.47 6.06
CA GLU A 27 -6.06 -5.18 5.62
C GLU A 27 -5.50 -4.83 4.24
N ILE A 28 -6.31 -4.14 3.44
CA ILE A 28 -5.87 -3.51 2.19
C ILE A 28 -6.45 -2.11 2.09
N ALA A 29 -5.61 -1.12 1.88
CA ALA A 29 -6.01 0.23 1.54
C ALA A 29 -5.51 0.64 0.15
N THR A 30 -6.20 1.61 -0.46
CA THR A 30 -5.88 2.07 -1.81
C THR A 30 -6.10 3.58 -1.95
N ILE A 31 -5.12 4.27 -2.51
CA ILE A 31 -5.26 5.66 -2.96
C ILE A 31 -4.88 5.74 -4.44
N ILE A 32 -5.49 6.64 -5.19
CA ILE A 32 -5.11 6.95 -6.57
C ILE A 32 -4.70 8.42 -6.65
N THR A 33 -3.52 8.66 -7.21
CA THR A 33 -3.03 10.01 -7.51
C THR A 33 -2.81 10.17 -9.03
N ASP A 34 -2.68 11.42 -9.46
CA ASP A 34 -2.14 11.73 -10.76
C ASP A 34 -0.60 11.60 -10.78
N LYS A 35 0.02 11.93 -11.92
CA LYS A 35 1.49 11.95 -12.10
C LYS A 35 2.21 12.97 -11.22
N ASP A 36 1.51 13.97 -10.72
CA ASP A 36 2.06 15.06 -9.90
C ASP A 36 1.87 14.78 -8.40
N LEU A 37 1.39 13.57 -8.06
CA LEU A 37 1.09 13.08 -6.71
C LEU A 37 -0.11 13.79 -6.06
N GLU A 38 -0.97 14.44 -6.87
CA GLU A 38 -2.21 15.02 -6.39
C GLU A 38 -3.31 13.96 -6.30
N LEU A 39 -4.11 14.03 -5.24
CA LEU A 39 -5.15 13.05 -4.97
C LEU A 39 -6.24 13.07 -6.03
N ILE A 40 -6.44 11.95 -6.73
CA ILE A 40 -7.59 11.73 -7.61
C ILE A 40 -8.76 11.13 -6.82
N ALA A 41 -8.49 10.09 -6.03
CA ALA A 41 -9.51 9.42 -5.22
C ALA A 41 -8.88 8.62 -4.07
N GLU A 42 -9.55 8.65 -2.92
CA GLU A 42 -9.30 7.73 -1.82
C GLU A 42 -10.25 6.55 -1.96
N GLY A 43 -9.70 5.36 -1.92
CA GLY A 43 -10.41 4.12 -2.18
C GLY A 43 -10.87 3.41 -0.93
N PRO A 44 -11.29 2.15 -1.10
CA PRO A 44 -11.65 1.36 0.05
C PRO A 44 -10.43 1.12 0.95
N ASP A 45 -10.69 1.17 2.25
CA ASP A 45 -9.86 0.70 3.34
C ASP A 45 -10.62 -0.48 3.96
N LEU A 46 -10.11 -1.70 3.75
CA LEU A 46 -10.86 -2.93 3.98
C LEU A 46 -10.11 -3.85 4.93
N VAL A 47 -10.68 -4.03 6.12
CA VAL A 47 -10.26 -5.07 7.05
C VAL A 47 -10.90 -6.40 6.63
N ILE A 48 -10.07 -7.41 6.40
CA ILE A 48 -10.46 -8.72 5.91
C ILE A 48 -10.70 -9.65 7.10
N HIS A 49 -11.81 -10.38 7.06
CA HIS A 49 -12.11 -11.37 8.09
C HIS A 49 -11.07 -12.49 8.10
N GLN A 50 -10.55 -12.78 9.29
CA GLN A 50 -9.73 -13.95 9.55
C GLN A 50 -10.27 -14.69 10.78
N PRO A 51 -10.29 -16.03 10.75
CA PRO A 51 -10.67 -16.83 11.91
C PRO A 51 -9.64 -16.72 13.04
N ASP A 52 -10.08 -16.91 14.27
CA ASP A 52 -9.22 -16.76 15.46
C ASP A 52 -7.98 -17.64 15.39
N GLU A 53 -8.09 -18.86 14.83
CA GLU A 53 -6.96 -19.79 14.66
C GLU A 53 -5.82 -19.20 13.81
N ILE A 54 -6.15 -18.38 12.79
CA ILE A 54 -5.15 -17.68 11.98
C ILE A 54 -4.55 -16.52 12.76
N LEU A 55 -5.40 -15.74 13.45
CA LEU A 55 -4.96 -14.58 14.22
C LEU A 55 -4.06 -14.95 15.40
N GLU A 56 -4.28 -16.10 16.05
CA GLU A 56 -3.47 -16.61 17.15
C GLU A 56 -2.11 -17.17 16.69
N THR A 57 -1.99 -17.55 15.42
CA THR A 57 -0.77 -18.17 14.84
C THR A 57 0.04 -17.22 13.97
N MET A 58 -0.26 -15.93 13.96
CA MET A 58 0.52 -14.90 13.27
C MET A 58 1.98 -14.87 13.75
N ASP A 59 2.87 -14.29 12.94
CA ASP A 59 4.22 -13.94 13.39
C ASP A 59 4.16 -13.15 14.70
N PRO A 60 5.05 -13.42 15.70
CA PRO A 60 5.03 -12.75 17.00
C PRO A 60 5.10 -11.22 16.93
N TRP A 61 5.78 -10.68 15.92
CA TRP A 61 5.81 -9.25 15.68
C TRP A 61 4.43 -8.74 15.23
N CYS A 62 3.77 -9.46 14.31
CA CYS A 62 2.43 -9.15 13.82
C CYS A 62 1.40 -9.21 14.95
N ILE A 63 1.42 -10.24 15.80
CA ILE A 63 0.54 -10.36 16.98
C ILE A 63 0.63 -9.10 17.84
N LYS A 64 1.86 -8.67 18.16
CA LYS A 64 2.08 -7.48 18.98
C LYS A 64 1.57 -6.22 18.30
N GLN A 65 1.94 -6.02 17.03
CA GLN A 65 1.70 -4.79 16.30
C GLN A 65 0.22 -4.61 15.97
N HIS A 66 -0.42 -5.67 15.45
CA HIS A 66 -1.84 -5.65 15.12
C HIS A 66 -2.74 -5.66 16.36
N GLY A 67 -2.24 -6.19 17.49
CA GLY A 67 -2.91 -6.05 18.79
C GLY A 67 -2.93 -4.62 19.28
N VAL A 68 -1.82 -3.88 19.16
CA VAL A 68 -1.72 -2.46 19.55
C VAL A 68 -2.57 -1.56 18.64
N SER A 69 -2.55 -1.78 17.33
CA SER A 69 -3.34 -1.01 16.36
C SER A 69 -4.84 -1.36 16.37
N GLY A 70 -5.24 -2.43 17.08
CA GLY A 70 -6.61 -2.94 17.12
C GLY A 70 -7.03 -3.71 15.87
N LEU A 71 -6.10 -3.96 14.93
CA LEU A 71 -6.40 -4.64 13.67
C LEU A 71 -6.81 -6.11 13.91
N THR A 72 -6.16 -6.81 14.86
CA THR A 72 -6.53 -8.20 15.22
C THR A 72 -8.02 -8.31 15.58
N GLU A 73 -8.52 -7.44 16.46
CA GLU A 73 -9.93 -7.43 16.84
C GLU A 73 -10.84 -7.04 15.67
N ALA A 74 -10.40 -6.10 14.84
CA ALA A 74 -11.14 -5.69 13.66
C ALA A 74 -11.27 -6.85 12.65
N CYS A 75 -10.22 -7.66 12.43
CA CYS A 75 -10.24 -8.84 11.55
C CYS A 75 -11.20 -9.92 12.05
N SER A 76 -11.20 -10.23 13.35
CA SER A 76 -12.14 -11.21 13.95
C SER A 76 -13.60 -10.79 13.76
N ARG A 77 -13.90 -9.48 13.83
CA ARG A 77 -15.26 -8.93 13.70
C ARG A 77 -15.67 -8.63 12.26
N SER A 78 -14.72 -8.51 11.36
CA SER A 78 -15.01 -8.20 9.95
C SER A 78 -15.90 -9.28 9.31
N LYS A 79 -16.64 -8.89 8.28
CA LYS A 79 -17.41 -9.79 7.43
C LYS A 79 -16.93 -9.77 5.98
N VAL A 80 -15.91 -8.96 5.69
CA VAL A 80 -15.35 -8.83 4.35
C VAL A 80 -14.42 -10.01 4.09
N SER A 81 -14.74 -10.82 3.11
CA SER A 81 -13.87 -11.88 2.65
C SER A 81 -12.72 -11.33 1.80
N LEU A 82 -11.62 -12.09 1.69
CA LEU A 82 -10.50 -11.77 0.80
C LEU A 82 -10.95 -11.54 -0.64
N LYS A 83 -11.87 -12.40 -1.12
CA LYS A 83 -12.43 -12.28 -2.48
C LYS A 83 -13.23 -10.98 -2.65
N GLU A 84 -14.01 -10.60 -1.67
CA GLU A 84 -14.80 -9.37 -1.70
C GLU A 84 -13.89 -8.14 -1.65
N ALA A 85 -12.83 -8.17 -0.82
CA ALA A 85 -11.82 -7.12 -0.78
C ALA A 85 -11.13 -6.95 -2.14
N GLU A 86 -10.75 -8.03 -2.82
CA GLU A 86 -10.21 -7.98 -4.19
C GLU A 86 -11.22 -7.35 -5.16
N ASP A 87 -12.47 -7.83 -5.16
CA ASP A 87 -13.50 -7.38 -6.10
C ASP A 87 -13.82 -5.88 -5.89
N LEU A 88 -13.92 -5.39 -4.65
CA LEU A 88 -14.17 -3.99 -4.30
C LEU A 88 -12.99 -3.08 -4.70
N THR A 89 -11.77 -3.48 -4.33
CA THR A 89 -10.56 -2.74 -4.68
C THR A 89 -10.37 -2.68 -6.20
N LEU A 90 -10.56 -3.80 -6.89
CA LEU A 90 -10.49 -3.85 -8.35
C LEU A 90 -11.57 -2.98 -9.02
N ALA A 91 -12.79 -2.96 -8.49
CA ALA A 91 -13.85 -2.10 -9.01
C ALA A 91 -13.50 -0.61 -8.86
N PHE A 92 -12.90 -0.24 -7.72
CA PHE A 92 -12.40 1.11 -7.48
C PHE A 92 -11.27 1.49 -8.47
N VAL A 93 -10.24 0.66 -8.60
CA VAL A 93 -9.13 0.89 -9.52
C VAL A 93 -9.63 0.97 -10.98
N ARG A 94 -10.56 0.10 -11.37
CA ARG A 94 -11.19 0.13 -12.71
C ARG A 94 -11.95 1.42 -13.00
N ARG A 95 -12.51 2.06 -11.99
CA ARG A 95 -13.24 3.32 -12.17
C ARG A 95 -12.31 4.48 -12.57
N HIS A 96 -11.09 4.48 -12.03
CA HIS A 96 -10.16 5.61 -12.16
C HIS A 96 -8.99 5.35 -13.12
N CYS A 97 -8.53 4.12 -13.27
CA CYS A 97 -7.34 3.76 -14.04
C CYS A 97 -7.66 2.97 -15.30
N LEU A 98 -6.77 3.05 -16.29
CA LEU A 98 -6.78 2.22 -17.47
C LEU A 98 -6.03 0.90 -17.19
N ARG A 99 -6.55 -0.21 -17.72
CA ARG A 99 -5.92 -1.52 -17.56
C ARG A 99 -4.47 -1.52 -18.06
N GLY A 100 -3.56 -2.05 -17.25
CA GLY A 100 -2.14 -2.21 -17.58
C GLY A 100 -1.34 -0.89 -17.64
N LYS A 101 -1.93 0.25 -17.23
CA LYS A 101 -1.25 1.57 -17.29
C LYS A 101 -0.70 2.01 -15.95
N ALA A 102 -1.52 1.99 -14.90
CA ALA A 102 -1.12 2.46 -13.57
C ALA A 102 -0.18 1.46 -12.88
N PRO A 103 1.04 1.89 -12.48
CA PRO A 103 1.92 1.08 -11.66
C PRO A 103 1.41 0.97 -10.23
N LEU A 104 1.83 -0.05 -9.50
CA LEU A 104 1.66 -0.20 -8.07
C LEU A 104 2.71 0.66 -7.34
N CYS A 105 2.28 1.45 -6.35
CA CYS A 105 3.12 2.40 -5.63
C CYS A 105 3.04 2.20 -4.12
N GLY A 106 4.14 2.40 -3.40
CA GLY A 106 4.23 2.32 -1.93
C GLY A 106 5.67 2.19 -1.46
N ASN A 107 5.85 2.09 -0.15
CA ASN A 107 7.13 1.74 0.46
C ASN A 107 7.34 0.22 0.41
N SER A 108 8.52 -0.22 -0.02
CA SER A 108 8.87 -1.65 -0.17
C SER A 108 7.81 -2.45 -0.95
N ILE A 109 7.16 -1.80 -1.88
CA ILE A 109 5.95 -2.25 -2.59
C ILE A 109 6.10 -3.60 -3.31
N GLY A 110 7.32 -4.07 -3.47
CA GLY A 110 7.60 -5.41 -3.94
C GLY A 110 7.08 -6.50 -3.01
N PHE A 111 6.99 -6.22 -1.72
CA PHE A 111 6.37 -7.08 -0.72
C PHE A 111 4.87 -7.24 -1.00
N ASP A 112 4.13 -6.13 -1.06
CA ASP A 112 2.69 -6.13 -1.34
C ASP A 112 2.37 -6.75 -2.69
N ARG A 113 3.22 -6.48 -3.70
CA ARG A 113 3.07 -7.07 -5.04
C ARG A 113 3.07 -8.60 -5.00
N ARG A 114 3.92 -9.25 -4.18
CA ARG A 114 3.94 -10.71 -4.07
C ARG A 114 2.64 -11.24 -3.46
N PHE A 115 2.14 -10.59 -2.39
CA PHE A 115 0.85 -10.93 -1.80
C PHE A 115 -0.30 -10.77 -2.80
N LEU A 116 -0.35 -9.65 -3.54
CA LEU A 116 -1.37 -9.45 -4.58
C LEU A 116 -1.30 -10.52 -5.68
N MET A 117 -0.11 -10.98 -6.06
CA MET A 117 0.04 -12.04 -7.06
C MET A 117 -0.59 -13.35 -6.61
N HIS A 118 -0.47 -13.71 -5.33
CA HIS A 118 -0.99 -14.95 -4.78
C HIS A 118 -2.46 -14.85 -4.35
N HIS A 119 -2.81 -13.78 -3.66
CA HIS A 119 -4.09 -13.65 -2.96
C HIS A 119 -5.13 -12.82 -3.72
N MET A 120 -4.69 -11.88 -4.58
CA MET A 120 -5.57 -10.98 -5.36
C MET A 120 -5.14 -10.92 -6.84
N PRO A 121 -5.13 -12.07 -7.56
CA PRO A 121 -4.56 -12.16 -8.90
C PRO A 121 -5.28 -11.32 -9.95
N LYS A 122 -6.59 -11.05 -9.79
CA LYS A 122 -7.35 -10.21 -10.73
C LYS A 122 -6.95 -8.74 -10.60
N LEU A 123 -6.76 -8.26 -9.36
CA LEU A 123 -6.27 -6.91 -9.08
C LEU A 123 -4.85 -6.77 -9.63
N ASN A 124 -3.95 -7.70 -9.31
CA ASN A 124 -2.59 -7.71 -9.81
C ASN A 124 -2.53 -7.69 -11.36
N ALA A 125 -3.33 -8.50 -12.04
CA ALA A 125 -3.38 -8.57 -13.51
C ALA A 125 -3.98 -7.32 -14.17
N TYR A 126 -4.66 -6.47 -13.41
CA TYR A 126 -5.20 -5.21 -13.91
C TYR A 126 -4.16 -4.08 -13.91
N LEU A 127 -3.25 -4.08 -12.94
CA LEU A 127 -2.19 -3.10 -12.77
C LEU A 127 -1.08 -3.24 -13.83
N ASN A 128 -0.26 -2.20 -13.96
CA ASN A 128 0.99 -2.30 -14.72
C ASN A 128 1.97 -3.25 -13.98
N TYR A 129 2.82 -3.96 -14.72
CA TYR A 129 3.82 -4.85 -14.12
C TYR A 129 4.95 -4.09 -13.38
N ARG A 130 5.13 -2.79 -13.67
CA ARG A 130 6.11 -1.95 -12.99
C ARG A 130 5.60 -1.46 -11.64
N ASN A 131 6.55 -1.14 -10.77
CA ASN A 131 6.31 -0.53 -9.47
C ASN A 131 6.93 0.87 -9.40
N VAL A 132 6.36 1.71 -8.52
CA VAL A 132 7.02 2.90 -7.98
C VAL A 132 7.30 2.62 -6.51
N ASP A 133 8.53 2.22 -6.22
CA ASP A 133 8.96 1.86 -4.87
C ASP A 133 9.65 3.05 -4.20
N VAL A 134 8.97 3.65 -3.24
CA VAL A 134 9.47 4.82 -2.49
C VAL A 134 10.70 4.45 -1.66
N SER A 135 10.75 3.23 -1.10
CA SER A 135 11.92 2.76 -0.35
C SER A 135 13.17 2.70 -1.21
N SER A 136 13.06 2.34 -2.49
CA SER A 136 14.20 2.36 -3.43
C SER A 136 14.69 3.79 -3.67
N VAL A 137 13.79 4.76 -3.79
CA VAL A 137 14.16 6.18 -3.89
C VAL A 137 14.84 6.66 -2.60
N LYS A 138 14.30 6.30 -1.43
CA LYS A 138 14.89 6.59 -0.11
C LYS A 138 16.32 6.10 0.02
N GLU A 139 16.59 4.89 -0.46
CA GLU A 139 17.93 4.32 -0.43
C GLU A 139 18.95 5.13 -1.26
N LEU A 140 18.53 5.72 -2.39
CA LEU A 140 19.35 6.61 -3.20
C LEU A 140 19.52 7.98 -2.53
N VAL A 141 18.42 8.53 -1.99
CA VAL A 141 18.46 9.81 -1.25
C VAL A 141 19.38 9.72 -0.04
N ARG A 142 19.34 8.63 0.72
CA ARG A 142 20.23 8.41 1.86
C ARG A 142 21.71 8.45 1.48
N ARG A 143 22.07 7.97 0.29
CA ARG A 143 23.46 7.92 -0.19
C ARG A 143 23.92 9.22 -0.83
N TRP A 144 23.05 9.87 -1.58
CA TRP A 144 23.44 10.99 -2.43
C TRP A 144 23.01 12.36 -1.87
N PHE A 145 21.96 12.38 -1.04
CA PHE A 145 21.35 13.58 -0.48
C PHE A 145 21.01 13.41 1.01
N PRO A 146 21.97 12.97 1.89
CA PRO A 146 21.67 12.61 3.27
C PRO A 146 21.03 13.74 4.08
N ALA A 147 21.32 15.00 3.76
CA ALA A 147 20.74 16.16 4.42
C ALA A 147 19.21 16.27 4.26
N VAL A 148 18.62 15.63 3.24
CA VAL A 148 17.16 15.61 3.05
C VAL A 148 16.48 14.78 4.13
N LEU A 149 17.10 13.69 4.58
CA LEU A 149 16.55 12.79 5.57
C LEU A 149 16.66 13.32 7.01
N THR A 150 17.68 14.14 7.31
CA THR A 150 17.85 14.73 8.65
C THR A 150 16.76 15.74 9.00
N ASN A 151 16.04 16.26 8.02
CA ASN A 151 14.93 17.19 8.18
C ASN A 151 13.54 16.50 8.12
N ALA A 152 13.51 15.19 7.92
CA ALA A 152 12.25 14.43 7.94
C ALA A 152 11.82 14.24 9.40
N THR A 153 10.58 14.60 9.72
CA THR A 153 9.96 14.32 11.02
C THR A 153 9.94 12.81 11.27
N GLU A 154 10.19 12.41 12.53
CA GLU A 154 10.02 11.02 12.93
C GLU A 154 8.58 10.57 12.63
N LYS A 155 8.46 9.43 11.97
CA LYS A 155 7.18 8.86 11.59
C LYS A 155 6.54 8.19 12.81
N GLU A 156 5.32 8.57 13.14
CA GLU A 156 4.46 7.79 14.03
C GLU A 156 3.73 6.75 13.17
N SER A 157 4.36 5.60 12.91
CA SER A 157 3.70 4.52 12.18
C SER A 157 2.57 3.94 13.02
N THR A 158 1.33 4.10 12.53
CA THR A 158 0.13 3.53 13.16
C THR A 158 -0.04 2.05 12.81
N HIS A 159 0.72 1.57 11.82
CA HIS A 159 0.55 0.23 11.21
C HIS A 159 -0.92 -0.02 10.81
N ARG A 160 -1.48 0.96 10.11
CA ARG A 160 -2.76 0.88 9.41
C ARG A 160 -2.53 1.26 7.96
N ALA A 161 -3.00 0.42 7.06
CA ALA A 161 -2.66 0.47 5.64
C ALA A 161 -2.92 1.84 5.00
N LEU A 162 -4.03 2.52 5.32
CA LEU A 162 -4.33 3.82 4.75
C LEU A 162 -3.36 4.92 5.21
N ASP A 163 -2.96 4.90 6.48
CA ASP A 163 -2.01 5.89 7.02
C ASP A 163 -0.61 5.66 6.45
N ASP A 164 -0.18 4.40 6.29
CA ASP A 164 1.11 4.04 5.71
C ASP A 164 1.20 4.43 4.23
N ILE A 165 0.07 4.38 3.48
CA ILE A 165 -0.01 4.96 2.12
C ILE A 165 0.20 6.48 2.15
N ARG A 166 -0.48 7.19 3.06
CA ARG A 166 -0.35 8.66 3.17
C ARG A 166 1.08 9.07 3.49
N GLU A 167 1.72 8.36 4.41
CA GLU A 167 3.12 8.58 4.73
C GLU A 167 4.05 8.34 3.54
N SER A 168 3.84 7.24 2.80
CA SER A 168 4.61 6.92 1.60
C SER A 168 4.46 8.00 0.52
N LEU A 169 3.26 8.53 0.37
CA LEU A 169 2.96 9.62 -0.56
C LEU A 169 3.66 10.91 -0.17
N GLU A 170 3.60 11.32 1.11
CA GLU A 170 4.30 12.50 1.60
C GLU A 170 5.82 12.37 1.50
N GLU A 171 6.35 11.18 1.74
CA GLU A 171 7.76 10.89 1.57
C GLU A 171 8.20 11.07 0.11
N LEU A 172 7.45 10.54 -0.85
CA LEU A 172 7.76 10.74 -2.28
C LEU A 172 7.59 12.21 -2.72
N ARG A 173 6.60 12.93 -2.18
CA ARG A 173 6.44 14.39 -2.40
C ARG A 173 7.65 15.16 -1.90
N LEU A 174 8.20 14.81 -0.73
CA LEU A 174 9.43 15.40 -0.21
C LEU A 174 10.59 15.18 -1.18
N TYR A 175 10.80 13.95 -1.65
CA TYR A 175 11.88 13.65 -2.59
C TYR A 175 11.68 14.36 -3.94
N ARG A 176 10.45 14.44 -4.43
CA ARG A 176 10.14 15.19 -5.65
C ARG A 176 10.57 16.65 -5.55
N ARG A 177 10.23 17.33 -4.45
CA ARG A 177 10.57 18.74 -4.25
C ARG A 177 12.06 18.98 -4.02
N THR A 178 12.73 18.09 -3.26
CA THR A 178 14.09 18.36 -2.76
C THR A 178 15.19 17.73 -3.61
N VAL A 179 14.91 16.62 -4.28
CA VAL A 179 15.91 15.84 -5.03
C VAL A 179 15.71 15.95 -6.53
N PHE A 180 14.46 15.75 -7.00
CA PHE A 180 14.19 15.76 -8.45
C PHE A 180 13.99 17.18 -8.99
N GLY A 181 13.67 18.14 -8.13
CA GLY A 181 13.34 19.52 -8.51
C GLY A 181 11.96 19.63 -9.18
N GLU A 182 11.47 20.85 -9.33
CA GLU A 182 10.27 21.10 -10.13
C GLU A 182 10.59 20.86 -11.61
N ALA A 183 9.77 20.08 -12.29
CA ALA A 183 9.83 19.98 -13.74
C ALA A 183 9.57 21.38 -14.32
N LYS A 184 10.59 21.94 -14.98
CA LYS A 184 10.47 23.22 -15.70
C LYS A 184 9.59 23.06 -16.93
#